data_a278e69b3e24b45465b493f88d34fdd2
#
_entry.id   a278e69b3e24b45465b493f88d34fdd2
#
_cell.length_a   1.000
_cell.length_b   1.000
_cell.length_c   1.000
_cell.angle_alpha   90.00
_cell.angle_beta   90.00
_cell.angle_gamma   90.00
#
_symmetry.space_group_name_H-M   'P 1'
#
loop_
_entity.id
_entity.type
_entity.pdbx_description
1 polymer ?
#
loop_
_entity_poly.entity_id
_entity_poly.type
_entity_poly.pdbx_seq_one_letter_code
_entity_poly.pdbx_strand_id
1 'polypeptide(L)'
;NFNDFGKLQHADEHKFYFGITYRENKPSDYLYSYYLNAYSSYVMNWDYEQIQNTIGMSYGVTFLNKYSIDGGFYYLPHYFSDTKTRGGMMVALAPSYYLYGSISSDWSKPMQYSVDYNYSWALDNTKYSSISTYLYHNFDRSKISIDFSYSQEIDPKIYLGSRDNNNPATYNKRYIFGEIEQKTFSTSLRINYAISPDFTFESYFAPYFTNGKYLSFGEALNRKNYALKVYGKYAGTSIEENENYYKIADGNDEFNIGKQDFYFKSFRSSVVIRWEFLPGSQLYLVWQVNDSRYDKYQKIMLEDFSDLLGRKARHSFMMKISYWFANV
;
A
#
# COMPACT_ATOMS: atom_id res chain seq x y z
N ASN A 1 -28.06 13.64 -0.19
CA ASN A 1 -26.65 13.72 0.17
C ASN A 1 -25.95 12.47 -0.39
N PHE A 2 -25.01 12.63 -1.34
CA PHE A 2 -24.34 11.49 -2.00
C PHE A 2 -23.50 10.62 -1.02
N ASN A 3 -23.16 11.17 0.15
CA ASN A 3 -22.46 10.42 1.20
C ASN A 3 -23.33 9.37 1.91
N ASP A 4 -24.64 9.36 1.70
CA ASP A 4 -25.55 8.39 2.33
C ASP A 4 -25.41 6.97 1.73
N PHE A 5 -24.77 6.84 0.56
CA PHE A 5 -24.58 5.59 -0.17
C PHE A 5 -23.12 5.09 -0.21
N GLY A 6 -22.18 5.82 0.40
CA GLY A 6 -20.77 5.44 0.43
C GLY A 6 -19.84 6.55 0.89
N LYS A 7 -18.60 6.20 1.20
CA LYS A 7 -17.56 7.16 1.58
C LYS A 7 -16.97 7.80 0.32
N LEU A 8 -17.28 9.08 0.09
CA LEU A 8 -16.55 9.89 -0.90
C LEU A 8 -15.20 10.31 -0.32
N GLN A 9 -14.14 10.23 -1.11
CA GLN A 9 -12.82 10.76 -0.71
C GLN A 9 -12.80 12.28 -0.76
N HIS A 10 -13.46 12.87 -1.77
CA HIS A 10 -13.68 14.31 -1.95
C HIS A 10 -15.13 14.54 -2.29
N ALA A 11 -15.74 15.54 -1.70
CA ALA A 11 -17.14 15.91 -1.92
C ALA A 11 -17.28 17.17 -2.80
N ASP A 12 -16.17 17.85 -3.08
CA ASP A 12 -16.07 19.15 -3.73
C ASP A 12 -15.13 19.09 -4.94
N GLU A 13 -15.42 18.20 -5.91
CA GLU A 13 -14.56 18.05 -7.09
C GLU A 13 -15.33 18.17 -8.41
N HIS A 14 -14.65 18.80 -9.38
CA HIS A 14 -14.99 18.74 -10.81
C HIS A 14 -13.97 17.84 -11.48
N LYS A 15 -14.43 16.75 -12.11
CA LYS A 15 -13.57 15.79 -12.76
C LYS A 15 -13.89 15.69 -14.25
N PHE A 16 -12.85 15.88 -15.06
CA PHE A 16 -12.88 15.69 -16.48
C PHE A 16 -12.03 14.48 -16.84
N TYR A 17 -12.56 13.64 -17.66
CA TYR A 17 -11.87 12.44 -18.16
C TYR A 17 -12.04 12.34 -19.65
N PHE A 18 -10.94 12.14 -20.34
CA PHE A 18 -10.91 11.83 -21.76
C PHE A 18 -10.05 10.58 -21.96
N GLY A 19 -10.56 9.61 -22.73
CA GLY A 19 -9.85 8.38 -23.02
C GLY A 19 -10.19 7.84 -24.38
N ILE A 20 -9.19 7.23 -25.02
CA ILE A 20 -9.35 6.49 -26.25
C ILE A 20 -8.71 5.12 -26.09
N THR A 21 -9.45 4.09 -26.47
CA THR A 21 -8.97 2.71 -26.41
C THR A 21 -9.11 2.07 -27.76
N TYR A 22 -8.01 1.55 -28.28
CA TYR A 22 -8.01 0.62 -29.38
C TYR A 22 -7.91 -0.80 -28.86
N ARG A 23 -8.77 -1.69 -29.33
CA ARG A 23 -8.76 -3.11 -28.94
C ARG A 23 -8.96 -4.00 -30.15
N GLU A 24 -8.10 -5.04 -30.24
CA GLU A 24 -8.25 -6.11 -31.21
C GLU A 24 -8.52 -7.42 -30.46
N ASN A 25 -9.68 -8.01 -30.75
CA ASN A 25 -10.13 -9.24 -30.13
C ASN A 25 -10.10 -10.44 -31.10
N LYS A 26 -9.71 -10.21 -32.37
CA LYS A 26 -9.55 -11.30 -33.33
C LYS A 26 -8.15 -11.90 -33.17
N PRO A 27 -8.05 -13.21 -32.89
CA PRO A 27 -6.75 -13.85 -32.81
C PRO A 27 -5.96 -13.72 -34.11
N SER A 28 -4.67 -13.48 -33.97
CA SER A 28 -3.67 -13.56 -35.05
C SER A 28 -2.81 -14.81 -34.89
N ASP A 29 -1.74 -14.94 -35.69
CA ASP A 29 -0.82 -16.07 -35.60
C ASP A 29 -0.07 -16.16 -34.26
N TYR A 30 0.02 -15.06 -33.51
CA TYR A 30 0.79 -14.98 -32.24
C TYR A 30 -0.04 -14.48 -31.07
N LEU A 31 -1.02 -13.60 -31.31
CA LEU A 31 -1.77 -12.92 -30.28
C LEU A 31 -3.22 -13.37 -30.26
N TYR A 32 -3.73 -13.58 -29.06
CA TYR A 32 -5.15 -13.84 -28.84
C TYR A 32 -5.96 -12.53 -28.84
N SER A 33 -5.44 -11.50 -28.17
CA SER A 33 -6.01 -10.16 -28.14
C SER A 33 -4.99 -9.15 -27.64
N TYR A 34 -5.21 -7.87 -27.95
CA TYR A 34 -4.45 -6.78 -27.34
C TYR A 34 -5.28 -5.51 -27.26
N TYR A 35 -4.87 -4.62 -26.38
CA TYR A 35 -5.42 -3.27 -26.30
C TYR A 35 -4.31 -2.23 -26.09
N LEU A 36 -4.59 -1.03 -26.58
CA LEU A 36 -3.82 0.18 -26.30
C LEU A 36 -4.80 1.22 -25.80
N ASN A 37 -4.47 1.86 -24.70
CA ASN A 37 -5.31 2.89 -24.11
C ASN A 37 -4.48 4.14 -23.86
N ALA A 38 -5.01 5.31 -24.22
CA ALA A 38 -4.46 6.60 -23.85
C ALA A 38 -5.55 7.41 -23.16
N TYR A 39 -5.21 8.04 -22.05
CA TYR A 39 -6.19 8.84 -21.34
C TYR A 39 -5.57 10.06 -20.66
N SER A 40 -6.41 11.03 -20.39
CA SER A 40 -6.12 12.18 -19.57
C SER A 40 -7.25 12.41 -18.57
N SER A 41 -6.92 12.72 -17.35
CA SER A 41 -7.87 13.16 -16.34
C SER A 41 -7.42 14.47 -15.72
N TYR A 42 -8.36 15.33 -15.45
CA TYR A 42 -8.13 16.61 -14.79
C TYR A 42 -9.18 16.79 -13.70
N VAL A 43 -8.71 17.04 -12.48
CA VAL A 43 -9.59 17.22 -11.32
C VAL A 43 -9.25 18.53 -10.65
N MET A 44 -10.25 19.34 -10.36
CA MET A 44 -10.16 20.57 -9.58
C MET A 44 -11.21 20.59 -8.48
N ASN A 45 -10.93 21.31 -7.42
CA ASN A 45 -11.91 21.58 -6.37
C ASN A 45 -12.89 22.68 -6.80
N TRP A 46 -13.84 23.05 -5.92
CA TRP A 46 -14.83 24.11 -6.21
C TRP A 46 -14.22 25.51 -6.27
N ASP A 47 -13.03 25.70 -5.72
CA ASP A 47 -12.23 26.93 -5.87
C ASP A 47 -11.41 26.96 -7.16
N TYR A 48 -11.64 25.98 -8.07
CA TYR A 48 -10.95 25.81 -9.33
C TYR A 48 -9.43 25.56 -9.18
N GLU A 49 -8.97 25.09 -8.03
CA GLU A 49 -7.59 24.67 -7.86
C GLU A 49 -7.40 23.23 -8.31
N GLN A 50 -6.36 22.99 -9.08
CA GLN A 50 -6.05 21.67 -9.62
C GLN A 50 -5.56 20.74 -8.50
N ILE A 51 -6.36 19.72 -8.18
CA ILE A 51 -6.05 18.74 -7.14
C ILE A 51 -5.59 17.39 -7.69
N GLN A 52 -5.73 17.17 -8.99
CA GLN A 52 -5.14 16.04 -9.71
C GLN A 52 -5.08 16.32 -11.20
N ASN A 53 -4.02 15.85 -11.83
CA ASN A 53 -3.93 15.77 -13.29
C ASN A 53 -3.15 14.51 -13.65
N THR A 54 -3.58 13.80 -14.67
CA THR A 54 -2.92 12.58 -15.11
C THR A 54 -3.01 12.47 -16.63
N ILE A 55 -1.90 12.19 -17.26
CA ILE A 55 -1.81 11.85 -18.69
C ILE A 55 -1.15 10.47 -18.73
N GLY A 56 -1.77 9.51 -19.40
CA GLY A 56 -1.26 8.16 -19.35
C GLY A 56 -1.55 7.32 -20.58
N MET A 57 -0.72 6.30 -20.70
CA MET A 57 -0.88 5.24 -21.69
C MET A 57 -0.75 3.90 -21.00
N SER A 58 -1.57 2.94 -21.44
CA SER A 58 -1.47 1.55 -20.99
C SER A 58 -1.72 0.59 -22.15
N TYR A 59 -1.19 -0.60 -22.02
CA TYR A 59 -1.37 -1.67 -22.99
C TYR A 59 -1.56 -3.00 -22.27
N GLY A 60 -2.22 -3.91 -22.95
CA GLY A 60 -2.27 -5.31 -22.56
C GLY A 60 -2.24 -6.19 -23.79
N VAL A 61 -1.51 -7.27 -23.68
CA VAL A 61 -1.32 -8.27 -24.73
C VAL A 61 -1.57 -9.65 -24.14
N THR A 62 -2.47 -10.39 -24.74
CA THR A 62 -2.71 -11.79 -24.43
C THR A 62 -2.24 -12.66 -25.60
N PHE A 63 -1.34 -13.58 -25.34
CA PHE A 63 -0.82 -14.52 -26.32
C PHE A 63 -1.80 -15.69 -26.58
N LEU A 64 -1.58 -16.47 -27.62
CA LEU A 64 -2.41 -17.66 -27.93
C LEU A 64 -2.40 -18.71 -26.81
N ASN A 65 -1.29 -18.82 -26.07
CA ASN A 65 -1.16 -19.69 -24.90
C ASN A 65 -1.80 -19.11 -23.63
N LYS A 66 -2.54 -17.98 -23.75
CA LYS A 66 -3.23 -17.28 -22.65
C LYS A 66 -2.34 -16.63 -21.60
N TYR A 67 -1.03 -16.56 -21.82
CA TYR A 67 -0.19 -15.66 -21.03
C TYR A 67 -0.50 -14.23 -21.40
N SER A 68 -0.45 -13.34 -20.43
CA SER A 68 -0.63 -11.91 -20.68
C SER A 68 0.52 -11.06 -20.12
N ILE A 69 0.75 -9.96 -20.80
CA ILE A 69 1.63 -8.88 -20.38
C ILE A 69 0.83 -7.59 -20.42
N ASP A 70 0.78 -6.91 -19.31
CA ASP A 70 0.13 -5.62 -19.16
C ASP A 70 1.13 -4.59 -18.67
N GLY A 71 0.97 -3.34 -19.07
CA GLY A 71 1.83 -2.27 -18.60
C GLY A 71 1.29 -0.90 -18.90
N GLY A 72 1.89 0.11 -18.29
CA GLY A 72 1.50 1.48 -18.52
C GLY A 72 2.49 2.49 -17.95
N PHE A 73 2.42 3.68 -18.53
CA PHE A 73 3.20 4.83 -18.12
C PHE A 73 2.27 6.02 -17.92
N TYR A 74 2.43 6.73 -16.81
CA TYR A 74 1.64 7.89 -16.45
C TYR A 74 2.54 9.04 -16.03
N TYR A 75 2.17 10.22 -16.49
CA TYR A 75 2.71 11.48 -16.05
C TYR A 75 1.65 12.25 -15.26
N LEU A 76 2.00 12.66 -14.07
CA LEU A 76 1.21 13.51 -13.20
C LEU A 76 1.89 14.88 -13.13
N PRO A 77 1.40 15.89 -13.86
CA PRO A 77 1.90 17.27 -13.74
C PRO A 77 1.78 17.79 -12.31
N HIS A 78 2.43 18.90 -12.04
CA HIS A 78 2.28 19.61 -10.76
C HIS A 78 0.80 19.84 -10.42
N TYR A 79 0.43 19.57 -9.17
CA TYR A 79 -0.91 19.75 -8.64
C TYR A 79 -0.88 20.05 -7.14
N PHE A 80 -2.03 20.37 -6.53
CA PHE A 80 -2.13 20.66 -5.10
C PHE A 80 -2.81 19.52 -4.36
N SER A 81 -2.34 19.27 -3.13
CA SER A 81 -3.02 18.36 -2.21
C SER A 81 -3.68 19.17 -1.08
N ASP A 82 -4.95 18.98 -0.90
CA ASP A 82 -5.78 19.53 0.18
C ASP A 82 -5.81 18.62 1.41
N THR A 83 -5.41 17.36 1.24
CA THR A 83 -5.43 16.35 2.31
C THR A 83 -4.09 16.14 3.01
N LYS A 84 -2.96 16.52 2.37
CA LYS A 84 -1.60 16.25 2.87
C LYS A 84 -1.33 16.86 4.25
N THR A 85 -1.93 18.00 4.57
CA THR A 85 -1.82 18.70 5.86
C THR A 85 -2.99 18.44 6.82
N ARG A 86 -3.87 17.49 6.50
CA ARG A 86 -5.01 17.06 7.32
C ARG A 86 -5.93 18.22 7.74
N GLY A 87 -6.36 19.01 6.76
CA GLY A 87 -7.25 20.16 6.96
C GLY A 87 -6.52 21.50 7.17
N GLY A 88 -5.21 21.53 6.99
CA GLY A 88 -4.43 22.77 6.94
C GLY A 88 -4.31 23.34 5.52
N MET A 89 -3.21 24.06 5.29
CA MET A 89 -2.90 24.66 4.00
C MET A 89 -2.76 23.60 2.90
N MET A 90 -3.34 23.84 1.73
CA MET A 90 -3.02 23.05 0.53
C MET A 90 -1.54 23.16 0.22
N VAL A 91 -0.92 22.07 -0.18
CA VAL A 91 0.50 22.02 -0.54
C VAL A 91 0.69 21.55 -1.98
N ALA A 92 1.62 22.19 -2.65
CA ALA A 92 2.03 21.78 -3.98
C ALA A 92 2.76 20.43 -3.95
N LEU A 93 2.44 19.57 -4.89
CA LEU A 93 3.14 18.31 -5.14
C LEU A 93 3.93 18.40 -6.44
N ALA A 94 5.11 17.83 -6.44
CA ALA A 94 5.99 17.82 -7.59
C ALA A 94 5.41 16.99 -8.74
N PRO A 95 5.72 17.34 -9.98
CA PRO A 95 5.47 16.47 -11.11
C PRO A 95 6.06 15.08 -10.86
N SER A 96 5.28 14.05 -11.17
CA SER A 96 5.68 12.67 -10.95
C SER A 96 5.35 11.77 -12.14
N TYR A 97 6.01 10.63 -12.16
CA TYR A 97 5.89 9.62 -13.19
C TYR A 97 5.58 8.29 -12.51
N TYR A 98 4.78 7.48 -13.15
CA TYR A 98 4.45 6.14 -12.70
C TYR A 98 4.54 5.15 -13.84
N LEU A 99 5.25 4.06 -13.61
CA LEU A 99 5.41 2.93 -14.51
C LEU A 99 4.93 1.67 -13.81
N TYR A 100 4.16 0.84 -14.49
CA TYR A 100 3.86 -0.50 -14.02
C TYR A 100 3.98 -1.52 -15.13
N GLY A 101 4.21 -2.77 -14.74
CA GLY A 101 4.19 -3.91 -15.63
C GLY A 101 3.75 -5.16 -14.88
N SER A 102 3.01 -6.02 -15.56
CA SER A 102 2.51 -7.28 -15.04
C SER A 102 2.68 -8.38 -16.08
N ILE A 103 3.05 -9.56 -15.60
CA ILE A 103 3.07 -10.80 -16.40
C ILE A 103 2.20 -11.80 -15.67
N SER A 104 1.25 -12.41 -16.37
CA SER A 104 0.39 -13.44 -15.81
C SER A 104 0.30 -14.68 -16.71
N SER A 105 0.14 -15.83 -16.05
CA SER A 105 -0.05 -17.12 -16.71
C SER A 105 -1.50 -17.29 -17.19
N ASP A 106 -1.79 -18.41 -17.84
CA ASP A 106 -3.14 -18.82 -18.20
C ASP A 106 -3.98 -19.12 -16.94
N TRP A 107 -4.94 -18.23 -16.62
CA TRP A 107 -5.86 -18.35 -15.48
C TRP A 107 -6.88 -19.48 -15.61
N SER A 108 -6.95 -20.17 -16.74
CA SER A 108 -7.79 -21.36 -16.91
C SER A 108 -7.09 -22.65 -16.45
N LYS A 109 -5.79 -22.59 -16.17
CA LYS A 109 -4.97 -23.74 -15.75
C LYS A 109 -5.03 -23.93 -14.24
N PRO A 110 -4.80 -25.17 -13.76
CA PRO A 110 -4.72 -25.44 -12.32
C PRO A 110 -3.62 -24.64 -11.61
N MET A 111 -2.50 -24.41 -12.29
CA MET A 111 -1.42 -23.55 -11.79
C MET A 111 -1.51 -22.17 -12.44
N GLN A 112 -1.61 -21.15 -11.61
CA GLN A 112 -1.74 -19.76 -12.02
C GLN A 112 -0.70 -18.93 -11.25
N TYR A 113 -0.10 -17.95 -11.92
CA TYR A 113 0.83 -17.02 -11.30
C TYR A 113 0.82 -15.68 -12.01
N SER A 114 1.14 -14.66 -11.24
CA SER A 114 1.46 -13.33 -11.75
C SER A 114 2.68 -12.74 -11.04
N VAL A 115 3.35 -11.86 -11.74
CA VAL A 115 4.39 -10.99 -11.21
C VAL A 115 4.08 -9.57 -11.65
N ASP A 116 3.99 -8.68 -10.66
CA ASP A 116 3.64 -7.28 -10.87
C ASP A 116 4.79 -6.41 -10.34
N TYR A 117 5.16 -5.41 -11.12
CA TYR A 117 6.16 -4.42 -10.75
C TYR A 117 5.58 -3.01 -10.92
N ASN A 118 5.80 -2.17 -9.91
CA ASN A 118 5.41 -0.77 -9.94
C ASN A 118 6.60 0.10 -9.57
N TYR A 119 6.76 1.22 -10.27
CA TYR A 119 7.77 2.22 -9.98
C TYR A 119 7.23 3.62 -10.21
N SER A 120 7.38 4.48 -9.21
CA SER A 120 7.09 5.90 -9.37
C SER A 120 8.23 6.77 -8.85
N TRP A 121 8.37 7.94 -9.46
CA TRP A 121 9.34 8.94 -9.01
C TRP A 121 8.80 10.34 -9.29
N ALA A 122 9.24 11.30 -8.49
CA ALA A 122 8.88 12.70 -8.65
C ALA A 122 10.12 13.61 -8.57
N LEU A 123 9.97 14.86 -9.02
CA LEU A 123 11.07 15.82 -9.08
C LEU A 123 11.52 16.31 -7.68
N ASP A 124 10.77 16.00 -6.63
CA ASP A 124 11.10 16.30 -5.22
C ASP A 124 11.79 15.15 -4.48
N ASN A 125 12.30 14.16 -5.21
CA ASN A 125 12.91 12.93 -4.72
C ASN A 125 11.92 11.89 -4.15
N THR A 126 10.61 12.10 -4.24
CA THR A 126 9.66 11.02 -3.97
C THR A 126 9.95 9.83 -4.88
N LYS A 127 10.06 8.63 -4.31
CA LYS A 127 10.28 7.38 -5.03
C LYS A 127 9.47 6.28 -4.40
N TYR A 128 8.90 5.45 -5.22
CA TYR A 128 8.23 4.23 -4.78
C TYR A 128 8.57 3.10 -5.73
N SER A 129 8.88 1.94 -5.20
CA SER A 129 9.00 0.71 -5.99
C SER A 129 8.33 -0.43 -5.25
N SER A 130 7.66 -1.29 -5.99
CA SER A 130 7.13 -2.54 -5.44
C SER A 130 7.23 -3.67 -6.44
N ILE A 131 7.45 -4.85 -5.90
CA ILE A 131 7.28 -6.12 -6.62
C ILE A 131 6.31 -6.97 -5.82
N SER A 132 5.34 -7.54 -6.51
CA SER A 132 4.42 -8.52 -5.94
C SER A 132 4.31 -9.74 -6.84
N THR A 133 4.08 -10.89 -6.22
CA THR A 133 3.87 -12.15 -6.92
C THR A 133 2.68 -12.86 -6.30
N TYR A 134 1.90 -13.48 -7.15
CA TYR A 134 0.82 -14.36 -6.77
C TYR A 134 1.06 -15.72 -7.40
N LEU A 135 0.99 -16.76 -6.59
CA LEU A 135 1.03 -18.14 -7.02
C LEU A 135 -0.21 -18.88 -6.49
N TYR A 136 -0.94 -19.51 -7.36
CA TYR A 136 -2.09 -20.31 -7.01
C TYR A 136 -2.02 -21.67 -7.68
N HIS A 137 -2.28 -22.71 -6.92
CA HIS A 137 -2.40 -24.07 -7.46
C HIS A 137 -3.67 -24.74 -6.95
N ASN A 138 -4.46 -25.27 -7.89
CA ASN A 138 -5.68 -26.00 -7.64
C ASN A 138 -5.45 -27.50 -7.98
N PHE A 139 -5.22 -28.28 -6.95
CA PHE A 139 -5.19 -29.75 -7.06
C PHE A 139 -6.61 -30.31 -6.88
N ASP A 140 -6.80 -31.59 -7.16
CA ASP A 140 -8.12 -32.23 -7.04
C ASP A 140 -8.77 -32.05 -5.64
N ARG A 141 -7.96 -32.10 -4.58
CA ARG A 141 -8.41 -32.01 -3.18
C ARG A 141 -7.84 -30.82 -2.41
N SER A 142 -6.96 -30.03 -3.03
CA SER A 142 -6.32 -28.93 -2.34
C SER A 142 -6.21 -27.67 -3.21
N LYS A 143 -6.30 -26.54 -2.54
CA LYS A 143 -6.01 -25.23 -3.14
C LYS A 143 -4.95 -24.56 -2.29
N ILE A 144 -3.88 -24.15 -2.94
CA ILE A 144 -2.77 -23.44 -2.29
C ILE A 144 -2.60 -22.10 -2.99
N SER A 145 -2.57 -21.02 -2.21
CA SER A 145 -2.17 -19.71 -2.73
C SER A 145 -1.05 -19.11 -1.88
N ILE A 146 -0.12 -18.48 -2.56
CA ILE A 146 0.97 -17.72 -1.96
C ILE A 146 0.95 -16.32 -2.58
N ASP A 147 0.83 -15.33 -1.74
CA ASP A 147 1.02 -13.92 -2.09
C ASP A 147 2.33 -13.45 -1.47
N PHE A 148 3.10 -12.70 -2.22
CA PHE A 148 4.33 -12.07 -1.76
C PHE A 148 4.33 -10.64 -2.25
N SER A 149 4.73 -9.68 -1.40
CA SER A 149 4.93 -8.30 -1.78
C SER A 149 6.08 -7.67 -1.00
N TYR A 150 6.92 -6.94 -1.72
CA TYR A 150 7.94 -6.08 -1.15
C TYR A 150 7.81 -4.70 -1.76
N SER A 151 7.85 -3.67 -0.93
CA SER A 151 7.87 -2.28 -1.39
C SER A 151 8.89 -1.45 -0.63
N GLN A 152 9.40 -0.45 -1.33
CA GLN A 152 10.26 0.59 -0.77
C GLN A 152 9.75 1.95 -1.24
N GLU A 153 9.67 2.89 -0.30
CA GLU A 153 9.20 4.26 -0.52
C GLU A 153 10.17 5.26 0.09
N ILE A 154 10.40 6.36 -0.60
CA ILE A 154 10.97 7.60 -0.08
C ILE A 154 9.94 8.68 -0.33
N ASP A 155 9.35 9.24 0.74
CA ASP A 155 8.42 10.38 0.65
C ASP A 155 8.98 11.55 1.47
N PRO A 156 9.37 12.66 0.83
CA PRO A 156 9.90 13.84 1.51
C PRO A 156 8.82 14.65 2.25
N LYS A 157 7.53 14.31 2.10
CA LYS A 157 6.41 15.11 2.59
C LYS A 157 5.43 14.37 3.49
N ILE A 158 5.94 13.59 4.44
CA ILE A 158 5.10 13.05 5.50
C ILE A 158 4.80 14.18 6.51
N TYR A 159 3.53 14.57 6.59
CA TYR A 159 3.10 15.63 7.50
C TYR A 159 3.19 15.19 8.97
N LEU A 160 3.95 15.92 9.75
CA LEU A 160 4.21 15.63 11.16
C LEU A 160 3.39 16.53 12.10
N GLY A 161 2.97 17.71 11.63
CA GLY A 161 2.18 18.64 12.42
C GLY A 161 2.40 20.10 12.01
N SER A 162 1.73 21.00 12.68
CA SER A 162 1.91 22.44 12.49
C SER A 162 2.14 23.15 13.81
N ARG A 163 2.82 24.29 13.73
CA ARG A 163 3.08 25.23 14.83
C ARG A 163 2.78 26.65 14.36
N ASP A 164 2.42 27.53 15.27
CA ASP A 164 2.23 28.94 14.94
C ASP A 164 3.58 29.57 14.57
N ASN A 165 3.55 30.44 13.59
CA ASN A 165 4.66 31.30 13.20
C ASN A 165 4.11 32.62 12.59
N ASN A 166 4.99 33.51 12.17
CA ASN A 166 4.62 34.82 11.61
C ASN A 166 4.68 34.85 10.07
N ASN A 167 4.58 33.71 9.39
CA ASN A 167 4.63 33.67 7.92
C ASN A 167 3.20 33.75 7.32
N PRO A 168 2.77 34.87 6.73
CA PRO A 168 1.45 34.99 6.11
C PRO A 168 1.24 34.07 4.91
N ALA A 169 2.33 33.70 4.21
CA ALA A 169 2.26 32.80 3.04
C ALA A 169 1.83 31.37 3.40
N THR A 170 1.84 31.03 4.69
CA THR A 170 1.43 29.74 5.25
C THR A 170 0.35 29.91 6.33
N TYR A 171 -0.46 30.99 6.25
CA TYR A 171 -1.53 31.30 7.22
C TYR A 171 -1.02 31.42 8.67
N ASN A 172 0.18 31.99 8.85
CA ASN A 172 0.85 32.13 10.13
C ASN A 172 1.11 30.82 10.86
N LYS A 173 1.28 29.72 10.08
CA LYS A 173 1.63 28.40 10.61
C LYS A 173 2.84 27.82 9.90
N ARG A 174 3.66 27.13 10.63
CA ARG A 174 4.77 26.30 10.16
C ARG A 174 4.25 24.88 9.96
N TYR A 175 4.15 24.43 8.73
CA TYR A 175 3.74 23.04 8.41
C TYR A 175 5.00 22.19 8.26
N ILE A 176 5.21 21.28 9.22
CA ILE A 176 6.41 20.47 9.35
C ILE A 176 6.19 19.13 8.64
N PHE A 177 7.17 18.76 7.83
CA PHE A 177 7.23 17.51 7.09
C PHE A 177 8.51 16.76 7.40
N GLY A 178 8.45 15.43 7.37
CA GLY A 178 9.60 14.56 7.40
C GLY A 178 9.76 13.81 6.10
N GLU A 179 11.00 13.62 5.67
CA GLU A 179 11.35 12.69 4.61
C GLU A 179 11.53 11.31 5.23
N ILE A 180 10.72 10.35 4.81
CA ILE A 180 10.80 8.97 5.31
C ILE A 180 11.33 8.03 4.22
N GLU A 181 12.20 7.11 4.61
CA GLU A 181 12.45 5.87 3.89
C GLU A 181 11.67 4.76 4.57
N GLN A 182 10.70 4.17 3.89
CA GLN A 182 9.89 3.07 4.39
C GLN A 182 10.10 1.82 3.52
N LYS A 183 10.26 0.67 4.19
CA LYS A 183 10.33 -0.64 3.54
C LYS A 183 9.26 -1.53 4.14
N THR A 184 8.52 -2.21 3.27
CA THR A 184 7.45 -3.10 3.69
C THR A 184 7.60 -4.45 3.01
N PHE A 185 7.50 -5.49 3.79
CA PHE A 185 7.45 -6.88 3.36
C PHE A 185 6.15 -7.50 3.85
N SER A 186 5.41 -8.13 2.96
CA SER A 186 4.24 -8.93 3.32
C SER A 186 4.18 -10.21 2.52
N THR A 187 3.71 -11.26 3.14
CA THR A 187 3.40 -12.51 2.44
C THR A 187 2.19 -13.16 3.07
N SER A 188 1.45 -13.94 2.30
CA SER A 188 0.41 -14.80 2.83
C SER A 188 0.47 -16.18 2.18
N LEU A 189 0.22 -17.20 2.97
CA LEU A 189 0.04 -18.58 2.53
C LEU A 189 -1.34 -19.04 2.94
N ARG A 190 -2.13 -19.54 2.00
CA ARG A 190 -3.42 -20.20 2.26
C ARG A 190 -3.37 -21.62 1.72
N ILE A 191 -3.83 -22.55 2.54
CA ILE A 191 -3.95 -23.96 2.16
C ILE A 191 -5.35 -24.40 2.54
N ASN A 192 -6.12 -24.86 1.56
CA ASN A 192 -7.41 -25.51 1.78
C ASN A 192 -7.28 -26.96 1.28
N TYR A 193 -7.47 -27.93 2.14
CA TYR A 193 -7.30 -29.34 1.83
C TYR A 193 -8.53 -30.15 2.27
N ALA A 194 -9.20 -30.79 1.31
CA ALA A 194 -10.26 -31.75 1.57
C ALA A 194 -9.66 -33.15 1.72
N ILE A 195 -9.46 -33.57 2.96
CA ILE A 195 -8.94 -34.91 3.29
C ILE A 195 -9.96 -35.95 2.84
N SER A 196 -11.24 -35.68 3.12
CA SER A 196 -12.40 -36.39 2.60
C SER A 196 -13.55 -35.40 2.30
N PRO A 197 -14.67 -35.82 1.69
CA PRO A 197 -15.83 -34.95 1.53
C PRO A 197 -16.33 -34.36 2.87
N ASP A 198 -16.16 -35.08 3.96
CA ASP A 198 -16.64 -34.73 5.29
C ASP A 198 -15.57 -34.12 6.19
N PHE A 199 -14.29 -34.10 5.75
CA PHE A 199 -13.19 -33.64 6.59
C PHE A 199 -12.29 -32.67 5.81
N THR A 200 -12.26 -31.39 6.24
CA THR A 200 -11.45 -30.34 5.62
C THR A 200 -10.49 -29.72 6.61
N PHE A 201 -9.33 -29.33 6.09
CA PHE A 201 -8.30 -28.57 6.76
C PHE A 201 -8.08 -27.27 6.00
N GLU A 202 -8.15 -26.15 6.71
CA GLU A 202 -7.89 -24.83 6.14
C GLU A 202 -6.82 -24.13 6.98
N SER A 203 -5.86 -23.50 6.34
CA SER A 203 -4.84 -22.72 7.03
C SER A 203 -4.55 -21.42 6.33
N TYR A 204 -4.18 -20.43 7.13
CA TYR A 204 -3.75 -19.10 6.71
C TYR A 204 -2.59 -18.65 7.57
N PHE A 205 -1.52 -18.16 6.92
CA PHE A 205 -0.32 -17.62 7.57
C PHE A 205 0.03 -16.30 6.88
N ALA A 206 0.20 -15.22 7.62
CA ALA A 206 0.47 -13.90 7.06
C ALA A 206 1.44 -13.10 7.95
N PRO A 207 2.73 -13.27 7.79
CA PRO A 207 3.74 -12.37 8.35
C PRO A 207 3.78 -11.04 7.59
N TYR A 208 3.99 -9.96 8.34
CA TYR A 208 4.09 -8.61 7.84
C TYR A 208 5.16 -7.85 8.61
N PHE A 209 6.03 -7.15 7.90
CA PHE A 209 7.11 -6.33 8.44
C PHE A 209 7.12 -4.99 7.74
N THR A 210 7.23 -3.91 8.50
CA THR A 210 7.45 -2.58 7.93
C THR A 210 8.33 -1.75 8.84
N ASN A 211 9.28 -1.06 8.26
CA ASN A 211 10.08 -0.08 8.97
C ASN A 211 9.98 1.29 8.30
N GLY A 212 10.17 2.33 9.09
CA GLY A 212 10.25 3.69 8.59
C GLY A 212 11.38 4.42 9.31
N LYS A 213 12.26 5.03 8.52
CA LYS A 213 13.36 5.86 9.01
C LYS A 213 13.22 7.27 8.46
N TYR A 214 13.22 8.26 9.35
CA TYR A 214 13.22 9.66 8.95
C TYR A 214 14.64 10.12 8.60
N LEU A 215 14.80 10.64 7.39
CA LEU A 215 16.10 11.04 6.83
C LEU A 215 16.35 12.53 6.99
N SER A 216 15.31 13.34 6.90
CA SER A 216 15.40 14.79 7.02
C SER A 216 14.05 15.38 7.45
N PHE A 217 14.07 16.64 7.90
CA PHE A 217 12.87 17.39 8.29
C PHE A 217 12.89 18.76 7.64
N GLY A 218 11.72 19.27 7.33
CA GLY A 218 11.59 20.58 6.73
C GLY A 218 10.19 21.15 6.86
N GLU A 219 9.98 22.34 6.33
CA GLU A 219 8.69 23.01 6.31
C GLU A 219 8.34 23.54 4.93
N ALA A 220 7.05 23.70 4.66
CA ALA A 220 6.56 24.37 3.45
C ALA A 220 6.85 25.87 3.53
N LEU A 221 7.50 26.43 2.51
CA LEU A 221 7.75 27.87 2.42
C LEU A 221 6.48 28.67 2.07
N ASN A 222 5.64 28.08 1.23
CA ASN A 222 4.33 28.60 0.83
C ASN A 222 3.54 27.48 0.15
N ARG A 223 2.25 27.73 -0.14
CA ARG A 223 1.36 26.74 -0.72
C ARG A 223 1.68 26.37 -2.18
N LYS A 224 2.36 27.23 -2.93
CA LYS A 224 2.60 27.07 -4.37
C LYS A 224 3.91 26.36 -4.71
N ASN A 225 4.81 26.22 -3.73
CA ASN A 225 6.11 25.60 -3.94
C ASN A 225 6.12 24.17 -3.40
N TYR A 226 6.50 23.20 -4.23
CA TYR A 226 6.67 21.83 -3.81
C TYR A 226 8.00 21.57 -3.09
N ALA A 227 8.99 22.47 -3.20
CA ALA A 227 10.23 22.37 -2.45
C ALA A 227 10.03 22.77 -0.97
N LEU A 228 10.67 22.03 -0.08
CA LEU A 228 10.67 22.30 1.34
C LEU A 228 11.91 23.10 1.75
N LYS A 229 11.77 23.91 2.79
CA LYS A 229 12.89 24.45 3.57
C LYS A 229 13.40 23.35 4.47
N VAL A 230 14.44 22.62 4.05
CA VAL A 230 15.00 21.48 4.82
C VAL A 230 15.93 22.01 5.89
N TYR A 231 15.66 21.65 7.15
CA TYR A 231 16.46 22.09 8.30
C TYR A 231 17.86 21.51 8.25
N GLY A 232 18.84 22.34 8.60
CA GLY A 232 20.27 22.01 8.51
C GLY A 232 20.87 22.08 7.11
N LYS A 233 20.04 22.15 6.03
CA LYS A 233 20.48 22.39 4.66
C LYS A 233 20.14 23.80 4.17
N TYR A 234 19.06 24.38 4.69
CA TYR A 234 18.66 25.73 4.36
C TYR A 234 19.41 26.75 5.21
N ALA A 235 19.87 27.86 4.60
CA ALA A 235 20.64 28.88 5.28
C ALA A 235 19.89 29.44 6.51
N GLY A 236 20.57 29.60 7.63
CA GLY A 236 19.97 30.08 8.88
C GLY A 236 19.21 29.02 9.69
N THR A 237 19.29 27.76 9.28
CA THR A 237 18.71 26.64 10.03
C THR A 237 19.75 25.65 10.50
N SER A 238 19.52 25.02 11.65
CA SER A 238 20.31 23.87 12.11
C SER A 238 19.42 22.75 12.63
N ILE A 239 19.96 21.56 12.66
CA ILE A 239 19.35 20.37 13.25
C ILE A 239 20.39 19.62 14.09
N GLU A 240 20.05 19.33 15.32
CA GLU A 240 20.88 18.57 16.25
C GLU A 240 20.10 17.33 16.70
N GLU A 241 20.73 16.17 16.57
CA GLU A 241 20.12 14.90 16.99
C GLU A 241 20.38 14.63 18.45
N ASN A 242 19.32 14.43 19.23
CA ASN A 242 19.34 13.97 20.61
C ASN A 242 18.78 12.54 20.70
N GLU A 243 18.81 11.96 21.90
CA GLU A 243 18.34 10.59 22.10
C GLU A 243 16.89 10.36 21.66
N ASN A 244 15.97 11.27 22.01
CA ASN A 244 14.52 11.09 21.79
C ASN A 244 13.92 12.12 20.83
N TYR A 245 14.67 13.13 20.40
CA TYR A 245 14.18 14.20 19.54
C TYR A 245 15.32 14.82 18.72
N TYR A 246 14.92 15.57 17.70
CA TYR A 246 15.79 16.47 16.95
C TYR A 246 15.50 17.90 17.41
N LYS A 247 16.53 18.63 17.84
CA LYS A 247 16.44 20.05 18.14
C LYS A 247 16.65 20.83 16.85
N ILE A 248 15.69 21.67 16.51
CA ILE A 248 15.72 22.53 15.31
C ILE A 248 15.94 23.96 15.78
N ALA A 249 16.86 24.68 15.13
CA ALA A 249 16.96 26.13 15.21
C ALA A 249 16.73 26.74 13.83
N ASP A 250 15.92 27.80 13.80
CA ASP A 250 15.54 28.54 12.60
C ASP A 250 15.49 30.04 12.89
N GLY A 251 16.59 30.72 12.66
CA GLY A 251 16.80 32.11 13.09
C GLY A 251 16.77 32.18 14.62
N ASN A 252 15.79 32.92 15.18
CA ASN A 252 15.59 33.04 16.63
C ASN A 252 14.58 32.04 17.20
N ASP A 253 14.01 31.15 16.38
CA ASP A 253 13.04 30.14 16.82
C ASP A 253 13.72 28.80 17.06
N GLU A 254 13.44 28.19 18.20
CA GLU A 254 13.94 26.85 18.55
C GLU A 254 12.77 25.94 18.92
N PHE A 255 12.81 24.70 18.44
CA PHE A 255 11.80 23.70 18.77
C PHE A 255 12.31 22.27 18.57
N ASN A 256 11.55 21.30 19.08
CA ASN A 256 11.89 19.90 18.99
C ASN A 256 10.91 19.13 18.10
N ILE A 257 11.46 18.18 17.35
CA ILE A 257 10.71 17.16 16.60
C ILE A 257 11.06 15.82 17.23
N GLY A 258 10.06 15.11 17.77
CA GLY A 258 10.29 13.78 18.35
C GLY A 258 10.75 12.77 17.30
N LYS A 259 11.60 11.82 17.70
CA LYS A 259 11.98 10.69 16.85
C LYS A 259 10.75 9.82 16.59
N GLN A 260 10.49 9.54 15.33
CA GLN A 260 9.31 8.79 14.87
C GLN A 260 9.70 7.56 14.06
N ASP A 261 10.99 7.22 14.03
CA ASP A 261 11.46 5.98 13.40
C ASP A 261 10.75 4.79 14.03
N PHE A 262 10.31 3.86 13.22
CA PHE A 262 9.57 2.71 13.69
C PHE A 262 9.97 1.42 12.98
N TYR A 263 9.74 0.32 13.67
CA TYR A 263 9.75 -1.02 13.12
C TYR A 263 8.53 -1.77 13.64
N PHE A 264 7.62 -2.09 12.76
CA PHE A 264 6.39 -2.82 13.07
C PHE A 264 6.44 -4.22 12.47
N LYS A 265 6.12 -5.21 13.31
CA LYS A 265 5.98 -6.61 12.93
C LYS A 265 4.59 -7.10 13.27
N SER A 266 4.00 -7.91 12.41
CA SER A 266 2.81 -8.67 12.78
C SER A 266 2.82 -10.06 12.16
N PHE A 267 2.21 -10.98 12.87
CA PHE A 267 1.95 -12.33 12.39
C PHE A 267 0.51 -12.70 12.69
N ARG A 268 -0.21 -13.09 11.66
CA ARG A 268 -1.57 -13.61 11.77
C ARG A 268 -1.60 -15.01 11.19
N SER A 269 -2.17 -15.93 11.94
CA SER A 269 -2.35 -17.31 11.49
C SER A 269 -3.70 -17.82 11.95
N SER A 270 -4.35 -18.60 11.12
CA SER A 270 -5.51 -19.40 11.53
C SER A 270 -5.43 -20.79 10.92
N VAL A 271 -5.82 -21.78 11.71
CA VAL A 271 -6.00 -23.15 11.28
C VAL A 271 -7.41 -23.54 11.66
N VAL A 272 -8.15 -24.06 10.70
CA VAL A 272 -9.52 -24.52 10.87
C VAL A 272 -9.60 -25.97 10.42
N ILE A 273 -10.07 -26.83 11.30
CA ILE A 273 -10.45 -28.21 11.00
C ILE A 273 -11.96 -28.28 11.07
N ARG A 274 -12.58 -28.74 9.99
CA ARG A 274 -14.02 -29.02 9.94
C ARG A 274 -14.22 -30.50 9.68
N TRP A 275 -15.03 -31.11 10.51
CA TRP A 275 -15.42 -32.51 10.37
C TRP A 275 -16.96 -32.66 10.49
N GLU A 276 -17.53 -33.16 9.42
CA GLU A 276 -18.94 -33.59 9.40
C GLU A 276 -18.99 -35.05 9.81
N PHE A 277 -19.22 -35.30 11.13
CA PHE A 277 -19.16 -36.64 11.71
C PHE A 277 -20.47 -37.41 11.53
N LEU A 278 -21.58 -36.73 11.24
CA LEU A 278 -22.87 -37.27 10.81
C LEU A 278 -23.48 -36.29 9.79
N PRO A 279 -24.37 -36.74 8.88
CA PRO A 279 -25.03 -35.84 7.94
C PRO A 279 -25.68 -34.64 8.63
N GLY A 280 -25.26 -33.41 8.29
CA GLY A 280 -25.73 -32.17 8.89
C GLY A 280 -25.13 -31.85 10.28
N SER A 281 -24.31 -32.74 10.88
CA SER A 281 -23.68 -32.53 12.19
C SER A 281 -22.18 -32.31 12.04
N GLN A 282 -21.67 -31.18 12.54
CA GLN A 282 -20.32 -30.70 12.24
C GLN A 282 -19.58 -30.32 13.53
N LEU A 283 -18.27 -30.63 13.54
CA LEU A 283 -17.29 -30.15 14.51
C LEU A 283 -16.35 -29.18 13.81
N TYR A 284 -16.17 -28.03 14.43
CA TYR A 284 -15.12 -27.05 14.04
C TYR A 284 -14.12 -26.93 15.18
N LEU A 285 -12.85 -27.08 14.84
CA LEU A 285 -11.73 -26.73 15.69
C LEU A 285 -10.98 -25.57 15.03
N VAL A 286 -10.82 -24.49 15.75
CA VAL A 286 -10.15 -23.29 15.23
C VAL A 286 -9.01 -22.93 16.17
N TRP A 287 -7.81 -22.81 15.60
CA TRP A 287 -6.65 -22.25 16.27
C TRP A 287 -6.23 -20.99 15.56
N GLN A 288 -6.09 -19.90 16.30
CA GLN A 288 -5.65 -18.62 15.78
C GLN A 288 -4.45 -18.09 16.54
N VAL A 289 -3.52 -17.49 15.81
CA VAL A 289 -2.40 -16.73 16.37
C VAL A 289 -2.51 -15.31 15.86
N ASN A 290 -2.37 -14.36 16.76
CA ASN A 290 -2.29 -12.95 16.43
C ASN A 290 -1.21 -12.31 17.30
N ASP A 291 -0.14 -11.89 16.67
CA ASP A 291 0.95 -11.14 17.30
C ASP A 291 1.22 -9.87 16.49
N SER A 292 1.35 -8.75 17.17
CA SER A 292 1.74 -7.49 16.54
C SER A 292 2.47 -6.62 17.56
N ARG A 293 3.54 -5.96 17.13
CA ARG A 293 4.36 -5.13 18.00
C ARG A 293 5.14 -4.09 17.24
N TYR A 294 5.51 -3.05 17.96
CA TYR A 294 6.50 -2.07 17.56
C TYR A 294 7.80 -2.37 18.31
N ASP A 295 8.90 -2.43 17.57
CA ASP A 295 10.25 -2.55 18.09
C ASP A 295 11.05 -1.27 17.78
N LYS A 296 12.28 -1.15 18.30
CA LYS A 296 13.22 -0.12 17.84
C LYS A 296 13.50 -0.33 16.36
N TYR A 297 13.73 0.77 15.63
CA TYR A 297 14.05 0.71 14.22
C TYR A 297 15.19 -0.30 13.96
N GLN A 298 14.94 -1.20 13.01
CA GLN A 298 15.96 -2.10 12.47
C GLN A 298 15.64 -2.44 11.00
N LYS A 299 16.62 -2.99 10.29
CA LYS A 299 16.41 -3.48 8.94
C LYS A 299 15.62 -4.79 8.99
N ILE A 300 14.75 -4.97 7.98
CA ILE A 300 14.01 -6.23 7.81
C ILE A 300 15.01 -7.33 7.41
N MET A 301 15.06 -8.41 8.17
CA MET A 301 15.95 -9.55 7.97
C MET A 301 15.21 -10.86 8.11
N LEU A 302 15.77 -11.96 7.55
CA LEU A 302 15.20 -13.31 7.67
C LEU A 302 15.08 -13.78 9.13
N GLU A 303 15.94 -13.30 10.01
CA GLU A 303 15.89 -13.55 11.46
C GLU A 303 14.58 -13.09 12.11
N ASP A 304 13.92 -12.08 11.53
CA ASP A 304 12.64 -11.57 12.03
C ASP A 304 11.53 -12.60 11.93
N PHE A 305 11.59 -13.51 10.95
CA PHE A 305 10.63 -14.62 10.84
C PHE A 305 10.78 -15.60 12.01
N SER A 306 12.02 -15.95 12.37
CA SER A 306 12.28 -16.85 13.50
C SER A 306 11.85 -16.20 14.82
N ASP A 307 12.03 -14.90 14.96
CA ASP A 307 11.61 -14.14 16.14
C ASP A 307 10.10 -14.08 16.30
N LEU A 308 9.33 -13.97 15.21
CA LEU A 308 7.86 -14.03 15.23
C LEU A 308 7.32 -15.40 15.64
N LEU A 309 7.98 -16.48 15.19
CA LEU A 309 7.55 -17.84 15.48
C LEU A 309 7.98 -18.34 16.86
N GLY A 310 9.08 -17.78 17.42
CA GLY A 310 9.69 -18.25 18.66
C GLY A 310 9.20 -17.58 19.95
N ARG A 311 8.39 -16.53 19.88
CA ARG A 311 7.96 -15.75 21.06
C ARG A 311 6.55 -16.08 21.53
N LYS A 312 6.18 -15.58 22.74
CA LYS A 312 4.85 -15.72 23.36
C LYS A 312 3.80 -14.94 22.55
N ALA A 313 3.32 -15.51 21.45
CA ALA A 313 2.21 -14.97 20.70
C ALA A 313 0.86 -15.23 21.43
N ARG A 314 -0.15 -14.42 21.13
CA ARG A 314 -1.51 -14.66 21.64
C ARG A 314 -2.15 -15.79 20.83
N HIS A 315 -2.44 -16.91 21.50
CA HIS A 315 -3.14 -18.05 20.92
C HIS A 315 -4.60 -18.02 21.36
N SER A 316 -5.51 -18.29 20.43
CA SER A 316 -6.92 -18.47 20.67
C SER A 316 -7.36 -19.84 20.12
N PHE A 317 -8.04 -20.62 20.94
CA PHE A 317 -8.61 -21.90 20.55
C PHE A 317 -10.11 -21.82 20.69
N MET A 318 -10.84 -22.22 19.65
CA MET A 318 -12.29 -22.28 19.63
C MET A 318 -12.75 -23.64 19.16
N MET A 319 -13.79 -24.17 19.77
CA MET A 319 -14.48 -25.37 19.34
C MET A 319 -15.95 -25.04 19.17
N LYS A 320 -16.55 -25.46 18.06
CA LYS A 320 -17.97 -25.36 17.77
C LYS A 320 -18.46 -26.73 17.34
N ILE A 321 -19.53 -27.20 18.01
CA ILE A 321 -20.24 -28.40 17.63
C ILE A 321 -21.66 -28.00 17.21
N SER A 322 -22.05 -28.43 16.02
CA SER A 322 -23.42 -28.31 15.50
C SER A 322 -23.98 -29.70 15.30
N TYR A 323 -25.15 -30.00 15.87
CA TYR A 323 -25.79 -31.27 15.73
C TYR A 323 -27.15 -31.10 15.06
N TRP A 324 -27.42 -31.88 14.04
CA TRP A 324 -28.69 -31.90 13.33
C TRP A 324 -29.59 -33.02 13.88
N PHE A 325 -30.77 -32.64 14.34
CA PHE A 325 -31.80 -33.60 14.76
C PHE A 325 -32.81 -33.72 13.63
N ALA A 326 -32.92 -34.90 13.00
CA ALA A 326 -34.01 -35.20 12.10
C ALA A 326 -35.11 -35.87 12.92
N ASN A 327 -36.30 -35.27 12.97
CA ASN A 327 -37.49 -36.01 13.37
C ASN A 327 -37.82 -36.94 12.20
N VAL A 328 -37.65 -38.23 12.42
CA VAL A 328 -38.13 -39.32 11.54
C VAL A 328 -39.61 -39.52 11.74
#